data_d3526cbc9c8c4f3597f87862ec606c8b
#
_entry.id   d3526cbc9c8c4f3597f87862ec606c8b
#
_cell.length_a   1.000
_cell.length_b   1.000
_cell.length_c   1.000
_cell.angle_alpha   90.00
_cell.angle_beta   90.00
_cell.angle_gamma   90.00
#
_symmetry.space_group_name_H-M   'P 1'
#
loop_
_entity.id
_entity.type
_entity.pdbx_description
1 polymer ?
#
loop_
_entity_poly.entity_id
_entity_poly.type
_entity_poly.pdbx_seq_one_letter_code
_entity_poly.pdbx_strand_id
1 'polypeptide(L)'
;MRFFCAALAAAVMLCLTSCKGEDADGTVGADGTVNAASDDRSSELTGEWRFDASELTATELAALCAKLTAEGGTDVSALSELLERNFDRAPAEKLYGSMVFRFENDGTATGRLYPEAYAEGYAEILRATFTAMGDLGLEEAASLTGTTAESLEKMLNGETWKEYCDRIADSRSEAAAKGLTADAIASVFGGKAAADGTVVFLGPVKFTFDGENLTLGELSVGVVSETETLRFVRVSGNADGGSQELIKNGVVLRKVG
;
A
#
# COMPACT_ATOMS: atom_id res chain seq x y z
N MET A 1 0.50 -11.04 13.55
CA MET A 1 -0.54 -10.25 12.86
C MET A 1 -0.25 -8.74 12.76
N ARG A 2 0.79 -8.19 13.43
CA ARG A 2 1.07 -6.73 13.47
C ARG A 2 2.07 -6.23 12.42
N PHE A 3 2.68 -7.08 11.62
CA PHE A 3 3.83 -6.69 10.78
C PHE A 3 3.57 -6.63 9.27
N PHE A 4 2.48 -7.17 8.75
CA PHE A 4 2.31 -7.35 7.30
C PHE A 4 1.35 -6.38 6.61
N CYS A 5 0.31 -5.86 7.26
CA CYS A 5 -0.47 -4.74 6.69
C CYS A 5 0.36 -3.45 6.56
N ALA A 6 1.44 -3.37 7.32
CA ALA A 6 2.38 -2.26 7.30
C ALA A 6 3.23 -2.20 6.02
N ALA A 7 3.52 -3.32 5.36
CA ALA A 7 4.61 -3.33 4.38
C ALA A 7 4.32 -2.54 3.10
N LEU A 8 3.09 -2.51 2.59
CA LEU A 8 2.80 -1.79 1.36
C LEU A 8 2.36 -0.35 1.60
N ALA A 9 1.47 -0.14 2.56
CA ALA A 9 1.21 1.21 3.03
C ALA A 9 2.44 1.76 3.76
N ALA A 10 3.21 0.93 4.48
CA ALA A 10 4.49 1.32 5.04
C ALA A 10 5.52 1.66 3.96
N ALA A 11 5.53 1.05 2.79
CA ALA A 11 6.48 1.44 1.76
C ALA A 11 6.13 2.80 1.15
N VAL A 12 4.86 3.10 0.95
CA VAL A 12 4.42 4.47 0.63
C VAL A 12 4.55 5.38 1.85
N MET A 13 4.36 4.85 3.07
CA MET A 13 4.42 5.61 4.31
C MET A 13 5.80 5.68 4.95
N LEU A 14 6.66 4.67 4.83
CA LEU A 14 8.04 4.74 5.29
C LEU A 14 8.84 5.74 4.47
N CYS A 15 8.49 5.97 3.21
CA CYS A 15 8.96 7.13 2.47
C CYS A 15 8.58 8.45 3.14
N LEU A 16 7.45 8.48 3.85
CA LEU A 16 6.85 9.71 4.38
C LEU A 16 7.02 9.84 5.91
N THR A 17 7.30 8.76 6.65
CA THR A 17 7.41 8.78 8.13
C THR A 17 8.84 8.75 8.65
N SER A 18 9.86 8.58 7.80
CA SER A 18 11.28 8.76 8.18
C SER A 18 11.61 10.19 8.63
N CYS A 19 10.65 11.11 8.53
CA CYS A 19 10.79 12.51 8.96
C CYS A 19 10.37 12.79 10.41
N LYS A 20 10.37 11.81 11.32
CA LYS A 20 10.38 12.12 12.76
C LYS A 20 11.82 12.37 13.19
N GLY A 21 12.37 13.52 12.77
CA GLY A 21 13.57 14.12 13.33
C GLY A 21 13.23 14.77 14.66
N GLU A 22 14.01 14.42 15.68
CA GLU A 22 14.11 15.13 16.94
C GLU A 22 14.50 16.58 16.68
N ASP A 23 13.95 17.48 17.49
CA ASP A 23 14.38 18.88 17.58
C ASP A 23 15.90 18.98 17.76
N ALA A 24 16.60 19.46 16.75
CA ALA A 24 18.00 19.87 16.85
C ALA A 24 18.11 21.33 16.39
N ASP A 25 18.19 22.19 17.38
CA ASP A 25 18.74 23.55 17.31
C ASP A 25 20.17 23.51 16.72
N GLY A 26 20.44 24.28 15.66
CA GLY A 26 21.80 24.30 15.07
C GLY A 26 21.95 25.21 13.85
N THR A 27 22.04 26.52 14.07
CA THR A 27 22.80 27.56 13.35
C THR A 27 23.38 27.26 11.94
N VAL A 28 22.86 28.01 10.98
CA VAL A 28 23.44 28.79 9.88
C VAL A 28 24.83 28.38 9.36
N GLY A 29 24.85 27.99 8.08
CA GLY A 29 25.98 28.07 7.19
C GLY A 29 25.52 28.60 5.82
N ALA A 30 25.75 29.89 5.56
CA ALA A 30 25.54 30.48 4.26
C ALA A 30 26.67 30.02 3.34
N ASP A 31 26.35 29.40 2.21
CA ASP A 31 27.15 29.57 1.00
C ASP A 31 26.26 29.46 -0.26
N GLY A 32 26.46 30.40 -1.14
CA GLY A 32 25.60 30.68 -2.27
C GLY A 32 25.75 29.69 -3.40
N THR A 33 24.66 29.11 -3.78
CA THR A 33 24.47 28.55 -5.12
C THR A 33 23.27 29.22 -5.77
N VAL A 34 23.49 29.74 -6.93
CA VAL A 34 22.51 30.41 -7.79
C VAL A 34 21.35 29.44 -8.04
N ASN A 35 20.25 29.62 -7.33
CA ASN A 35 18.99 28.96 -7.66
C ASN A 35 18.50 29.55 -8.98
N ALA A 36 18.61 28.76 -10.06
CA ALA A 36 17.67 28.91 -11.14
C ALA A 36 16.28 28.79 -10.49
N ALA A 37 15.46 29.82 -10.60
CA ALA A 37 14.09 29.82 -10.11
C ALA A 37 13.40 28.61 -10.76
N SER A 38 13.21 27.54 -10.00
CA SER A 38 12.34 26.45 -10.43
C SER A 38 10.95 27.06 -10.48
N ASP A 39 10.31 27.02 -11.65
CA ASP A 39 8.92 27.49 -11.79
C ASP A 39 8.07 26.67 -10.83
N ASP A 40 7.56 27.31 -9.79
CA ASP A 40 6.66 26.66 -8.83
C ASP A 40 5.31 26.36 -9.52
N ARG A 41 5.08 25.08 -9.80
CA ARG A 41 3.87 24.56 -10.46
C ARG A 41 2.97 23.82 -9.47
N SER A 42 3.15 24.04 -8.17
CA SER A 42 2.40 23.36 -7.10
C SER A 42 0.88 23.50 -7.25
N SER A 43 0.40 24.60 -7.80
CA SER A 43 -1.03 24.84 -8.05
C SER A 43 -1.67 23.84 -9.02
N GLU A 44 -0.88 23.22 -9.91
CA GLU A 44 -1.38 22.23 -10.86
C GLU A 44 -1.80 20.93 -10.16
N LEU A 45 -1.18 20.63 -9.02
CA LEU A 45 -1.50 19.44 -8.24
C LEU A 45 -2.69 19.62 -7.30
N THR A 46 -3.17 20.84 -7.11
CA THR A 46 -4.29 21.09 -6.17
C THR A 46 -5.49 20.19 -6.44
N GLY A 47 -6.01 19.60 -5.36
CA GLY A 47 -7.12 18.65 -5.40
C GLY A 47 -6.79 17.28 -4.81
N GLU A 48 -7.68 16.33 -5.01
CA GLU A 48 -7.52 14.95 -4.55
C GLU A 48 -6.96 14.07 -5.67
N TRP A 49 -5.99 13.24 -5.31
CA TRP A 49 -5.32 12.31 -6.20
C TRP A 49 -5.36 10.91 -5.59
N ARG A 50 -5.95 9.97 -6.32
CA ARG A 50 -6.16 8.60 -5.88
C ARG A 50 -5.14 7.67 -6.48
N PHE A 51 -4.70 6.69 -5.71
CA PHE A 51 -3.90 5.59 -6.22
C PHE A 51 -4.65 4.83 -7.32
N ASP A 52 -3.97 4.64 -8.44
CA ASP A 52 -4.48 3.89 -9.58
C ASP A 52 -3.66 2.62 -9.80
N ALA A 53 -4.25 1.48 -9.49
CA ALA A 53 -3.63 0.18 -9.71
C ALA A 53 -3.88 -0.38 -11.13
N SER A 54 -4.63 0.33 -11.98
CA SER A 54 -5.01 -0.18 -13.31
C SER A 54 -3.81 -0.38 -14.26
N GLU A 55 -2.71 0.33 -14.01
CA GLU A 55 -1.50 0.23 -14.82
C GLU A 55 -0.52 -0.84 -14.31
N LEU A 56 -0.72 -1.37 -13.12
CA LEU A 56 0.07 -2.49 -12.65
C LEU A 56 -0.30 -3.75 -13.42
N THR A 57 0.69 -4.56 -13.74
CA THR A 57 0.47 -5.87 -14.37
C THR A 57 -0.21 -6.85 -13.39
N ALA A 58 -0.79 -7.94 -13.91
CA ALA A 58 -1.35 -9.00 -13.06
C ALA A 58 -0.29 -9.57 -12.10
N THR A 59 0.94 -9.78 -12.58
CA THR A 59 2.08 -10.26 -11.78
C THR A 59 2.40 -9.31 -10.62
N GLU A 60 2.48 -8.00 -10.88
CA GLU A 60 2.76 -7.00 -9.84
C GLU A 60 1.65 -6.94 -8.78
N LEU A 61 0.40 -6.94 -9.21
CA LEU A 61 -0.74 -6.96 -8.30
C LEU A 61 -0.80 -8.25 -7.47
N ALA A 62 -0.55 -9.41 -8.10
CA ALA A 62 -0.49 -10.70 -7.42
C ALA A 62 0.63 -10.71 -6.36
N ALA A 63 1.81 -10.18 -6.69
CA ALA A 63 2.91 -10.07 -5.74
C ALA A 63 2.57 -9.17 -4.55
N LEU A 64 1.86 -8.07 -4.79
CA LEU A 64 1.40 -7.18 -3.73
C LEU A 64 0.34 -7.87 -2.85
N CYS A 65 -0.64 -8.55 -3.44
CA CYS A 65 -1.65 -9.29 -2.71
C CYS A 65 -1.04 -10.45 -1.89
N ALA A 66 -0.08 -11.18 -2.46
CA ALA A 66 0.64 -12.23 -1.75
C ALA A 66 1.37 -11.69 -0.51
N LYS A 67 2.06 -10.56 -0.63
CA LYS A 67 2.71 -9.89 0.51
C LYS A 67 1.71 -9.45 1.59
N LEU A 68 0.52 -9.00 1.20
CA LEU A 68 -0.54 -8.59 2.13
C LEU A 68 -1.17 -9.76 2.91
N THR A 69 -1.25 -10.94 2.29
CA THR A 69 -2.00 -12.08 2.82
C THR A 69 -1.12 -13.21 3.34
N ALA A 70 0.18 -13.21 3.03
CA ALA A 70 1.12 -14.21 3.51
C ALA A 70 1.20 -14.22 5.04
N GLU A 71 1.19 -15.41 5.62
CA GLU A 71 1.42 -15.64 7.04
C GLU A 71 2.82 -16.22 7.27
N GLY A 72 3.25 -16.26 8.53
CA GLY A 72 4.57 -16.78 8.87
C GLY A 72 4.78 -18.20 8.33
N GLY A 73 5.86 -18.39 7.57
CA GLY A 73 6.18 -19.64 6.89
C GLY A 73 5.68 -19.76 5.46
N THR A 74 4.75 -18.89 5.01
CA THR A 74 4.24 -18.92 3.62
C THR A 74 5.32 -18.49 2.63
N ASP A 75 5.51 -19.26 1.58
CA ASP A 75 6.33 -18.87 0.43
C ASP A 75 5.58 -17.80 -0.39
N VAL A 76 6.01 -16.54 -0.21
CA VAL A 76 5.39 -15.39 -0.88
C VAL A 76 5.52 -15.47 -2.40
N SER A 77 6.61 -16.05 -2.92
CA SER A 77 6.81 -16.17 -4.38
C SER A 77 5.82 -17.19 -4.96
N ALA A 78 5.72 -18.35 -4.34
CA ALA A 78 4.77 -19.40 -4.76
C ALA A 78 3.31 -18.92 -4.62
N LEU A 79 2.99 -18.16 -3.55
CA LEU A 79 1.67 -17.56 -3.38
C LEU A 79 1.38 -16.51 -4.46
N SER A 80 2.37 -15.71 -4.83
CA SER A 80 2.23 -14.74 -5.93
C SER A 80 1.91 -15.42 -7.26
N GLU A 81 2.64 -16.49 -7.60
CA GLU A 81 2.39 -17.28 -8.82
C GLU A 81 1.00 -17.94 -8.82
N LEU A 82 0.55 -18.41 -7.65
CA LEU A 82 -0.78 -18.97 -7.50
C LEU A 82 -1.86 -17.92 -7.74
N LEU A 83 -1.71 -16.74 -7.14
CA LEU A 83 -2.65 -15.64 -7.29
C LEU A 83 -2.67 -15.12 -8.72
N GLU A 84 -1.53 -15.02 -9.40
CA GLU A 84 -1.45 -14.55 -10.80
C GLU A 84 -2.31 -15.40 -11.75
N ARG A 85 -2.38 -16.71 -11.54
CA ARG A 85 -3.18 -17.63 -12.38
C ARG A 85 -4.69 -17.40 -12.26
N ASN A 86 -5.16 -16.91 -11.11
CA ASN A 86 -6.57 -16.76 -10.76
C ASN A 86 -6.95 -15.32 -10.42
N PHE A 87 -6.17 -14.35 -10.89
CA PHE A 87 -6.24 -12.99 -10.38
C PHE A 87 -7.45 -12.23 -10.91
N ASP A 88 -8.34 -11.81 -9.98
CA ASP A 88 -9.29 -10.73 -10.20
C ASP A 88 -8.68 -9.42 -9.70
N ARG A 89 -8.62 -8.43 -10.58
CA ARG A 89 -8.03 -7.11 -10.29
C ARG A 89 -8.89 -6.25 -9.37
N ALA A 90 -10.20 -6.41 -9.44
CA ALA A 90 -11.15 -5.52 -8.79
C ALA A 90 -10.91 -5.35 -7.27
N PRO A 91 -10.64 -6.40 -6.48
CA PRO A 91 -10.33 -6.26 -5.06
C PRO A 91 -9.07 -5.44 -4.79
N ALA A 92 -8.01 -5.65 -5.58
CA ALA A 92 -6.76 -4.91 -5.45
C ALA A 92 -6.93 -3.43 -5.85
N GLU A 93 -7.61 -3.17 -6.96
CA GLU A 93 -7.93 -1.80 -7.40
C GLU A 93 -8.77 -1.05 -6.36
N LYS A 94 -9.73 -1.73 -5.72
CA LYS A 94 -10.54 -1.19 -4.63
C LYS A 94 -9.70 -0.84 -3.41
N LEU A 95 -8.81 -1.76 -2.99
CA LEU A 95 -7.92 -1.56 -1.86
C LEU A 95 -6.96 -0.39 -2.10
N TYR A 96 -6.27 -0.36 -3.23
CA TYR A 96 -5.32 0.71 -3.55
C TYR A 96 -6.04 2.03 -3.81
N GLY A 97 -7.17 2.01 -4.50
CA GLY A 97 -8.01 3.19 -4.73
C GLY A 97 -8.63 3.79 -3.47
N SER A 98 -8.53 3.09 -2.32
CA SER A 98 -8.93 3.66 -1.02
C SER A 98 -7.93 4.68 -0.47
N MET A 99 -6.70 4.71 -0.99
CA MET A 99 -5.65 5.64 -0.58
C MET A 99 -5.61 6.85 -1.51
N VAL A 100 -5.56 8.04 -0.92
CA VAL A 100 -5.56 9.30 -1.65
C VAL A 100 -4.54 10.27 -1.07
N PHE A 101 -4.00 11.13 -1.94
CA PHE A 101 -3.28 12.33 -1.54
C PHE A 101 -4.15 13.54 -1.85
N ARG A 102 -4.20 14.47 -0.92
CA ARG A 102 -4.89 15.74 -1.10
C ARG A 102 -3.89 16.89 -1.00
N PHE A 103 -3.75 17.62 -2.10
CA PHE A 103 -2.90 18.79 -2.20
C PHE A 103 -3.75 20.03 -2.06
N GLU A 104 -3.44 20.88 -1.07
CA GLU A 104 -4.21 22.07 -0.76
C GLU A 104 -3.56 23.32 -1.37
N ASN A 105 -4.38 24.35 -1.59
CA ASN A 105 -3.92 25.63 -2.14
C ASN A 105 -2.92 26.38 -1.24
N ASP A 106 -2.82 26.01 0.03
CA ASP A 106 -1.88 26.60 0.99
C ASP A 106 -0.47 25.97 0.92
N GLY A 107 -0.24 25.08 -0.05
CA GLY A 107 1.02 24.37 -0.24
C GLY A 107 1.20 23.22 0.75
N THR A 108 0.12 22.69 1.33
CA THR A 108 0.18 21.50 2.17
C THR A 108 -0.43 20.28 1.47
N ALA A 109 0.10 19.08 1.79
CA ALA A 109 -0.42 17.82 1.33
C ALA A 109 -0.77 16.92 2.53
N THR A 110 -1.83 16.13 2.38
CA THR A 110 -2.23 15.09 3.33
C THR A 110 -2.42 13.76 2.62
N GLY A 111 -1.97 12.66 3.24
CA GLY A 111 -2.31 11.31 2.80
C GLY A 111 -3.49 10.79 3.60
N ARG A 112 -4.50 10.29 2.92
CA ARG A 112 -5.74 9.80 3.52
C ARG A 112 -6.09 8.41 3.01
N LEU A 113 -6.83 7.66 3.80
CA LEU A 113 -7.35 6.36 3.46
C LEU A 113 -8.83 6.30 3.80
N TYR A 114 -9.63 5.74 2.91
CA TYR A 114 -11.05 5.46 3.11
C TYR A 114 -11.23 4.07 3.72
N PRO A 115 -11.55 3.96 5.03
CA PRO A 115 -11.49 2.69 5.76
C PRO A 115 -12.42 1.61 5.21
N GLU A 116 -13.63 1.97 4.80
CA GLU A 116 -14.61 1.01 4.28
C GLU A 116 -14.10 0.35 2.99
N ALA A 117 -13.68 1.16 2.01
CA ALA A 117 -13.16 0.64 0.75
C ALA A 117 -11.89 -0.19 0.95
N TYR A 118 -11.02 0.22 1.89
CA TYR A 118 -9.83 -0.54 2.26
C TYR A 118 -10.19 -1.90 2.88
N ALA A 119 -11.10 -1.91 3.86
CA ALA A 119 -11.54 -3.12 4.55
C ALA A 119 -12.22 -4.11 3.60
N GLU A 120 -13.08 -3.61 2.72
CA GLU A 120 -13.74 -4.43 1.70
C GLU A 120 -12.73 -5.02 0.71
N GLY A 121 -11.85 -4.20 0.11
CA GLY A 121 -10.83 -4.69 -0.81
C GLY A 121 -9.90 -5.72 -0.16
N TYR A 122 -9.49 -5.48 1.09
CA TYR A 122 -8.65 -6.42 1.84
C TYR A 122 -9.38 -7.75 2.13
N ALA A 123 -10.66 -7.68 2.54
CA ALA A 123 -11.47 -8.87 2.79
C ALA A 123 -11.66 -9.71 1.51
N GLU A 124 -11.88 -9.07 0.37
CA GLU A 124 -12.00 -9.74 -0.92
C GLU A 124 -10.69 -10.39 -1.35
N ILE A 125 -9.53 -9.72 -1.15
CA ILE A 125 -8.21 -10.28 -1.42
C ILE A 125 -7.95 -11.51 -0.53
N LEU A 126 -8.26 -11.44 0.77
CA LEU A 126 -8.16 -12.59 1.66
C LEU A 126 -8.99 -13.77 1.17
N ARG A 127 -10.24 -13.51 0.79
CA ARG A 127 -11.14 -14.55 0.26
C ARG A 127 -10.54 -15.19 -0.99
N ALA A 128 -10.13 -14.38 -1.97
CA ALA A 128 -9.51 -14.87 -3.21
C ALA A 128 -8.25 -15.70 -2.93
N THR A 129 -7.42 -15.27 -2.00
CA THR A 129 -6.19 -15.98 -1.60
C THR A 129 -6.49 -17.36 -1.04
N PHE A 130 -7.38 -17.46 -0.06
CA PHE A 130 -7.70 -18.76 0.54
C PHE A 130 -8.48 -19.66 -0.42
N THR A 131 -9.35 -19.12 -1.26
CA THR A 131 -10.01 -19.89 -2.32
C THR A 131 -8.99 -20.48 -3.29
N ALA A 132 -8.03 -19.69 -3.76
CA ALA A 132 -6.97 -20.17 -4.65
C ALA A 132 -6.08 -21.25 -3.97
N MET A 133 -5.77 -21.06 -2.68
CA MET A 133 -5.05 -22.07 -1.89
C MET A 133 -5.85 -23.37 -1.76
N GLY A 134 -7.17 -23.30 -1.61
CA GLY A 134 -8.06 -24.45 -1.48
C GLY A 134 -8.10 -25.35 -2.72
N ASP A 135 -7.76 -24.80 -3.89
CA ASP A 135 -7.70 -25.56 -5.14
C ASP A 135 -6.37 -26.34 -5.32
N LEU A 136 -5.40 -26.16 -4.42
CA LEU A 136 -4.14 -26.91 -4.43
C LEU A 136 -4.31 -28.33 -3.87
N GLY A 137 -3.47 -29.25 -4.36
CA GLY A 137 -3.27 -30.53 -3.70
C GLY A 137 -2.60 -30.36 -2.32
N LEU A 138 -2.78 -31.34 -1.42
CA LEU A 138 -2.29 -31.24 -0.04
C LEU A 138 -0.76 -31.10 0.04
N GLU A 139 -0.01 -31.74 -0.85
CA GLU A 139 1.46 -31.62 -0.93
C GLU A 139 1.89 -30.22 -1.37
N GLU A 140 1.22 -29.64 -2.35
CA GLU A 140 1.49 -28.28 -2.83
C GLU A 140 1.13 -27.25 -1.75
N ALA A 141 -0.01 -27.44 -1.09
CA ALA A 141 -0.44 -26.61 0.03
C ALA A 141 0.56 -26.65 1.20
N ALA A 142 1.08 -27.83 1.51
CA ALA A 142 2.11 -28.02 2.54
C ALA A 142 3.39 -27.28 2.18
N SER A 143 3.84 -27.40 0.93
CA SER A 143 5.01 -26.67 0.43
C SER A 143 4.81 -25.16 0.51
N LEU A 144 3.65 -24.67 0.05
CA LEU A 144 3.31 -23.24 0.07
C LEU A 144 3.29 -22.66 1.49
N THR A 145 2.76 -23.42 2.45
CA THR A 145 2.61 -22.95 3.85
C THR A 145 3.82 -23.23 4.73
N GLY A 146 4.89 -23.80 4.16
CA GLY A 146 6.12 -24.13 4.91
C GLY A 146 5.94 -25.23 5.95
N THR A 147 5.00 -26.18 5.71
CA THR A 147 4.71 -27.31 6.62
C THR A 147 4.81 -28.65 5.90
N THR A 148 4.32 -29.73 6.48
CA THR A 148 4.26 -31.05 5.86
C THR A 148 2.80 -31.46 5.59
N ALA A 149 2.56 -32.27 4.56
CA ALA A 149 1.23 -32.79 4.24
C ALA A 149 0.61 -33.54 5.44
N GLU A 150 1.42 -34.33 6.18
CA GLU A 150 0.97 -35.01 7.41
C GLU A 150 0.52 -34.02 8.51
N SER A 151 1.22 -32.90 8.65
CA SER A 151 0.85 -31.87 9.60
C SER A 151 -0.43 -31.17 9.21
N LEU A 152 -0.61 -30.86 7.91
CA LEU A 152 -1.86 -30.32 7.39
C LEU A 152 -3.02 -31.30 7.60
N GLU A 153 -2.85 -32.56 7.23
CA GLU A 153 -3.89 -33.58 7.38
C GLU A 153 -4.36 -33.72 8.84
N LYS A 154 -3.42 -33.70 9.79
CA LYS A 154 -3.77 -33.71 11.22
C LYS A 154 -4.55 -32.45 11.64
N MET A 155 -4.25 -31.29 11.05
CA MET A 155 -4.92 -30.03 11.37
C MET A 155 -6.34 -29.99 10.81
N LEU A 156 -6.60 -30.65 9.69
CA LEU A 156 -7.89 -30.66 9.00
C LEU A 156 -9.00 -31.36 9.80
N ASN A 157 -8.64 -32.25 10.71
CA ASN A 157 -9.59 -32.95 11.61
C ASN A 157 -10.79 -33.58 10.86
N GLY A 158 -10.54 -34.12 9.68
CA GLY A 158 -11.54 -34.80 8.84
C GLY A 158 -12.20 -33.92 7.76
N GLU A 159 -11.94 -32.61 7.73
CA GLU A 159 -12.27 -31.75 6.60
C GLU A 159 -11.32 -32.00 5.42
N THR A 160 -11.75 -31.72 4.20
CA THR A 160 -10.85 -31.60 3.06
C THR A 160 -10.07 -30.28 3.14
N TRP A 161 -8.92 -30.21 2.49
CA TRP A 161 -8.15 -28.96 2.40
C TRP A 161 -8.98 -27.81 1.83
N LYS A 162 -9.77 -28.10 0.79
CA LYS A 162 -10.66 -27.10 0.20
C LYS A 162 -11.71 -26.58 1.18
N GLU A 163 -12.43 -27.44 1.88
CA GLU A 163 -13.43 -27.05 2.88
C GLU A 163 -12.80 -26.22 4.00
N TYR A 164 -11.60 -26.59 4.44
CA TYR A 164 -10.84 -25.79 5.41
C TYR A 164 -10.55 -24.40 4.88
N CYS A 165 -10.00 -24.27 3.65
CA CYS A 165 -9.68 -23.00 3.03
C CYS A 165 -10.94 -22.12 2.82
N ASP A 166 -12.04 -22.70 2.34
CA ASP A 166 -13.30 -21.97 2.14
C ASP A 166 -13.83 -21.41 3.48
N ARG A 167 -13.79 -22.22 4.55
CA ARG A 167 -14.18 -21.78 5.89
C ARG A 167 -13.27 -20.68 6.44
N ILE A 168 -11.97 -20.80 6.23
CA ILE A 168 -11.01 -19.76 6.65
C ILE A 168 -11.20 -18.49 5.82
N ALA A 169 -11.45 -18.60 4.51
CA ALA A 169 -11.75 -17.49 3.63
C ALA A 169 -12.93 -16.68 4.15
N ASP A 170 -14.05 -17.34 4.46
CA ASP A 170 -15.24 -16.67 5.00
C ASP A 170 -14.98 -16.03 6.36
N SER A 171 -14.41 -16.79 7.30
CA SER A 171 -14.13 -16.30 8.65
C SER A 171 -13.18 -15.09 8.65
N ARG A 172 -12.11 -15.13 7.87
CA ARG A 172 -11.11 -14.07 7.86
C ARG A 172 -11.56 -12.86 7.08
N SER A 173 -12.26 -13.04 5.95
CA SER A 173 -12.82 -11.92 5.20
C SER A 173 -13.89 -11.18 6.01
N GLU A 174 -14.76 -11.90 6.73
CA GLU A 174 -15.75 -11.30 7.62
C GLU A 174 -15.07 -10.56 8.80
N ALA A 175 -14.06 -11.18 9.41
CA ALA A 175 -13.31 -10.55 10.49
C ALA A 175 -12.55 -9.29 10.02
N ALA A 176 -12.00 -9.30 8.81
CA ALA A 176 -11.33 -8.16 8.21
C ALA A 176 -12.33 -7.03 7.93
N ALA A 177 -13.46 -7.34 7.29
CA ALA A 177 -14.49 -6.36 6.97
C ALA A 177 -15.07 -5.67 8.22
N LYS A 178 -15.21 -6.41 9.33
CA LYS A 178 -15.72 -5.86 10.60
C LYS A 178 -14.64 -5.24 11.48
N GLY A 179 -13.42 -5.76 11.44
CA GLY A 179 -12.32 -5.40 12.35
C GLY A 179 -11.44 -4.26 11.86
N LEU A 180 -11.41 -3.99 10.56
CA LEU A 180 -10.63 -2.90 9.97
C LEU A 180 -11.40 -1.57 10.05
N THR A 181 -11.73 -1.16 11.26
CA THR A 181 -12.30 0.16 11.54
C THR A 181 -11.28 1.28 11.31
N ALA A 182 -11.74 2.53 11.21
CA ALA A 182 -10.86 3.68 11.09
C ALA A 182 -9.77 3.72 12.17
N ASP A 183 -10.13 3.45 13.43
CA ASP A 183 -9.17 3.42 14.55
C ASP A 183 -8.17 2.27 14.44
N ALA A 184 -8.64 1.08 14.04
CA ALA A 184 -7.76 -0.08 13.84
C ALA A 184 -6.75 0.18 12.71
N ILE A 185 -7.22 0.72 11.58
CA ILE A 185 -6.39 1.10 10.45
C ILE A 185 -5.42 2.21 10.86
N ALA A 186 -5.90 3.26 11.54
CA ALA A 186 -5.05 4.35 12.03
C ALA A 186 -3.92 3.82 12.92
N SER A 187 -4.23 2.87 13.81
CA SER A 187 -3.23 2.24 14.68
C SER A 187 -2.16 1.46 13.90
N VAL A 188 -2.56 0.77 12.83
CA VAL A 188 -1.63 0.00 11.98
C VAL A 188 -0.72 0.93 11.19
N PHE A 189 -1.29 1.98 10.64
CA PHE A 189 -0.59 2.91 9.77
C PHE A 189 0.14 4.05 10.53
N GLY A 190 0.05 4.09 11.87
CA GLY A 190 0.61 5.20 12.65
C GLY A 190 -0.09 6.54 12.39
N GLY A 191 -1.31 6.49 11.85
CA GLY A 191 -2.11 7.65 11.51
C GLY A 191 -3.12 8.03 12.59
N LYS A 192 -4.12 8.81 12.19
CA LYS A 192 -5.24 9.24 13.05
C LYS A 192 -6.55 9.12 12.30
N ALA A 193 -7.59 8.58 12.96
CA ALA A 193 -8.95 8.68 12.45
C ALA A 193 -9.40 10.15 12.47
N ALA A 194 -9.95 10.61 11.36
CA ALA A 194 -10.47 11.96 11.20
C ALA A 194 -11.99 12.00 11.43
N ALA A 195 -12.52 13.19 11.71
CA ALA A 195 -13.94 13.37 11.98
C ALA A 195 -14.84 13.07 10.76
N ASP A 196 -14.29 13.11 9.56
CA ASP A 196 -14.96 12.74 8.31
C ASP A 196 -14.96 11.23 8.02
N GLY A 197 -14.49 10.41 8.97
CA GLY A 197 -14.42 8.96 8.85
C GLY A 197 -13.20 8.44 8.11
N THR A 198 -12.36 9.30 7.53
CA THR A 198 -11.11 8.88 6.89
C THR A 198 -9.99 8.64 7.92
N VAL A 199 -8.95 7.93 7.50
CA VAL A 199 -7.70 7.82 8.27
C VAL A 199 -6.64 8.71 7.62
N VAL A 200 -6.13 9.67 8.37
CA VAL A 200 -4.98 10.48 7.95
C VAL A 200 -3.70 9.74 8.33
N PHE A 201 -3.00 9.21 7.35
CA PHE A 201 -1.75 8.48 7.56
C PHE A 201 -0.52 9.37 7.33
N LEU A 202 -0.67 10.43 6.53
CA LEU A 202 0.31 11.49 6.38
C LEU A 202 -0.35 12.78 6.84
N GLY A 203 0.19 13.38 7.89
CA GLY A 203 -0.26 14.70 8.38
C GLY A 203 0.06 15.80 7.38
N PRO A 204 -0.47 17.02 7.57
CA PRO A 204 -0.16 18.11 6.67
C PRO A 204 1.36 18.34 6.60
N VAL A 205 1.92 18.11 5.42
CA VAL A 205 3.33 18.40 5.11
C VAL A 205 3.39 19.44 4.01
N LYS A 206 4.41 20.28 4.03
CA LYS A 206 4.64 21.21 2.91
C LYS A 206 5.00 20.43 1.67
N PHE A 207 4.47 20.86 0.52
CA PHE A 207 4.86 20.30 -0.76
C PHE A 207 5.25 21.40 -1.74
N THR A 208 6.10 21.05 -2.69
CA THR A 208 6.44 21.84 -3.88
C THR A 208 6.48 20.94 -5.09
N PHE A 209 6.17 21.48 -6.26
CA PHE A 209 6.22 20.80 -7.52
C PHE A 209 6.80 21.72 -8.60
N ASP A 210 7.81 21.24 -9.32
CA ASP A 210 8.50 22.00 -10.38
C ASP A 210 8.19 21.48 -11.81
N GLY A 211 7.26 20.51 -11.91
CA GLY A 211 6.90 19.85 -13.17
C GLY A 211 7.58 18.50 -13.37
N GLU A 212 8.69 18.23 -12.70
CA GLU A 212 9.44 16.98 -12.78
C GLU A 212 9.67 16.34 -11.41
N ASN A 213 9.68 17.13 -10.35
CA ASN A 213 9.90 16.65 -8.99
C ASN A 213 8.78 17.15 -8.06
N LEU A 214 8.21 16.22 -7.32
CA LEU A 214 7.30 16.48 -6.20
C LEU A 214 8.08 16.32 -4.91
N THR A 215 8.18 17.38 -4.13
CA THR A 215 8.78 17.33 -2.79
C THR A 215 7.67 17.34 -1.75
N LEU A 216 7.69 16.39 -0.82
CA LEU A 216 6.77 16.24 0.29
C LEU A 216 7.57 16.27 1.60
N GLY A 217 7.62 17.41 2.27
CA GLY A 217 8.51 17.60 3.40
C GLY A 217 9.97 17.45 2.96
N GLU A 218 10.67 16.44 3.47
CA GLU A 218 12.07 16.13 3.13
C GLU A 218 12.22 15.13 1.97
N LEU A 219 11.12 14.50 1.56
CA LEU A 219 11.11 13.52 0.49
C LEU A 219 10.95 14.20 -0.87
N SER A 220 11.85 13.92 -1.82
CA SER A 220 11.72 14.34 -3.20
C SER A 220 11.51 13.14 -4.12
N VAL A 221 10.47 13.22 -4.93
CA VAL A 221 10.06 12.17 -5.87
C VAL A 221 10.07 12.73 -7.27
N GLY A 222 10.83 12.11 -8.18
CA GLY A 222 10.74 12.41 -9.60
C GLY A 222 9.40 11.88 -10.14
N VAL A 223 8.70 12.72 -10.89
CA VAL A 223 7.39 12.38 -11.43
C VAL A 223 7.29 12.70 -12.91
N VAL A 224 6.49 11.93 -13.64
CA VAL A 224 5.97 12.29 -14.94
C VAL A 224 4.53 12.72 -14.75
N SER A 225 4.23 13.99 -15.05
CA SER A 225 2.91 14.59 -14.90
C SER A 225 2.25 14.71 -16.27
N GLU A 226 1.08 14.13 -16.39
CA GLU A 226 0.13 14.33 -17.48
C GLU A 226 -1.16 14.95 -16.90
N THR A 227 -2.10 15.39 -17.75
CA THR A 227 -3.22 16.25 -17.34
C THR A 227 -3.99 15.77 -16.10
N GLU A 228 -4.14 14.45 -15.92
CA GLU A 228 -4.89 13.86 -14.78
C GLU A 228 -4.14 12.70 -14.13
N THR A 229 -2.88 12.54 -14.47
CA THR A 229 -2.05 11.41 -14.03
C THR A 229 -0.72 11.92 -13.53
N LEU A 230 -0.30 11.41 -12.37
CA LEU A 230 1.00 11.67 -11.77
C LEU A 230 1.69 10.32 -11.54
N ARG A 231 2.72 10.03 -12.33
CA ARG A 231 3.49 8.79 -12.22
C ARG A 231 4.79 9.04 -11.48
N PHE A 232 5.03 8.31 -10.41
CA PHE A 232 6.27 8.35 -9.66
C PHE A 232 7.32 7.50 -10.37
N VAL A 233 8.45 8.09 -10.72
CA VAL A 233 9.50 7.42 -11.51
C VAL A 233 10.85 7.33 -10.79
N ARG A 234 11.05 8.12 -9.74
CA ARG A 234 12.30 8.16 -8.98
C ARG A 234 12.09 8.69 -7.58
N VAL A 235 12.78 8.11 -6.60
CA VAL A 235 12.90 8.68 -5.25
C VAL A 235 14.29 9.22 -5.04
N SER A 236 14.38 10.41 -4.49
CA SER A 236 15.63 11.03 -4.04
C SER A 236 15.51 11.32 -2.55
N GLY A 237 16.54 11.03 -1.77
CA GLY A 237 16.56 11.19 -0.32
C GLY A 237 16.84 9.88 0.42
N ASN A 238 16.64 9.86 1.74
CA ASN A 238 16.86 8.69 2.60
C ASN A 238 15.70 7.67 2.52
N ALA A 239 15.30 7.29 1.30
CA ALA A 239 14.30 6.25 1.12
C ALA A 239 14.90 4.87 1.43
N ASP A 240 14.19 4.06 2.18
CA ASP A 240 14.57 2.65 2.38
C ASP A 240 14.42 1.84 1.09
N GLY A 241 15.00 0.61 1.08
CA GLY A 241 14.97 -0.24 -0.11
C GLY A 241 13.56 -0.60 -0.58
N GLY A 242 12.57 -0.65 0.32
CA GLY A 242 11.17 -0.95 0.00
C GLY A 242 10.49 0.16 -0.80
N SER A 243 10.84 1.41 -0.50
CA SER A 243 10.33 2.58 -1.22
C SER A 243 10.83 2.64 -2.65
N GLN A 244 12.10 2.30 -2.87
CA GLN A 244 12.67 2.24 -4.21
C GLN A 244 12.04 1.12 -5.06
N GLU A 245 11.68 0.00 -4.46
CA GLU A 245 11.05 -1.12 -5.15
C GLU A 245 9.62 -0.79 -5.59
N LEU A 246 8.85 -0.08 -4.77
CA LEU A 246 7.49 0.38 -5.11
C LEU A 246 7.49 1.35 -6.29
N ILE A 247 8.45 2.24 -6.34
CA ILE A 247 8.54 3.22 -7.43
C ILE A 247 9.01 2.56 -8.72
N LYS A 248 9.84 1.52 -8.66
CA LYS A 248 10.16 0.68 -9.82
C LYS A 248 8.91 0.09 -10.47
N ASN A 249 7.90 -0.22 -9.68
CA ASN A 249 6.64 -0.81 -10.12
C ASN A 249 5.60 0.24 -10.55
N GLY A 250 5.98 1.52 -10.61
CA GLY A 250 5.18 2.57 -11.19
C GLY A 250 3.96 2.97 -10.35
N VAL A 251 4.17 3.61 -9.19
CA VAL A 251 3.07 4.24 -8.46
C VAL A 251 2.44 5.33 -9.32
N VAL A 252 1.15 5.18 -9.60
CA VAL A 252 0.37 6.14 -10.37
C VAL A 252 -0.72 6.71 -9.50
N LEU A 253 -0.88 8.03 -9.56
CA LEU A 253 -2.01 8.74 -8.97
C LEU A 253 -2.85 9.32 -10.12
N ARG A 254 -4.17 9.22 -10.00
CA ARG A 254 -5.13 9.91 -10.86
C ARG A 254 -5.88 10.98 -10.10
N LYS A 255 -6.07 12.11 -10.76
CA LYS A 255 -6.86 13.21 -10.21
C LYS A 255 -8.32 12.77 -10.11
N VAL A 256 -8.91 13.03 -8.94
CA VAL A 256 -10.35 12.80 -8.72
C VAL A 256 -11.07 14.06 -9.18
N GLY A 257 -11.90 13.92 -10.20
CA GLY A 257 -12.69 15.02 -10.79
C GLY A 257 -13.84 15.47 -9.91
#